data_8a7d53f6830392409c3d264265e24353
#
_entry.id   8a7d53f6830392409c3d264265e24353
#
_cell.length_a   1.000
_cell.length_b   1.000
_cell.length_c   1.000
_cell.angle_alpha   90.00
_cell.angle_beta   90.00
_cell.angle_gamma   90.00
#
_symmetry.space_group_name_H-M   'P 1'
#
loop_
_entity.id
_entity.type
_entity.pdbx_description
1 polymer ?
#
loop_
_entity_poly.entity_id
_entity_poly.type
_entity_poly.pdbx_seq_one_letter_code
_entity_poly.pdbx_strand_id
1 'polypeptide(L)'
;MFYIKKHIASLIAMLTLSAVIVSGINVSSKKSTEASDNGAFLNSADVKQISSSAAEPESVPDGRNENSVGPVINTGSPAFADNTSGDVKPRTDPSAIQRFMNITSGTTIHDSLSNSAGENIYSFTLGRRGAVSYTFYQKKPTSAKLRISLYQEFCPDGNSDEKQYRELYSVYTSSESNTQTSLPTGVYPGNYRIYVLCESSFSVSDYDLTMNFTQSDKYECENNSSITRYNELALNRSVTGSCAQLSNGLDTDCYMFEITKKGYISFALAHNDMKIDQVAYRIYIYDSYGNEYYFARSSFTDIIISSGNIALTPGYYFIKIDSHIFCETEYVMSVRFTEDNDFESELNDTKETADIITLGKEVYGNITPRSSAPDKDWFKFTVTEGASIMLDFLHADQGRDRNGWNIKMYSSDMKLIYSAVSKWTDQVVQSPFIGLSSGDYYVCVDADGLNLSASTYALLITSDSDGAWEAEPNDTFDSANMIALDTSVNGTMLENGVDFDRDVFRFTVKEKSDIKLSFAHTPLGENREGWVITLYGEDEKEITS
;
A
#
# COMPACT_ATOMS: atom_id res chain seq x y z
N MET A 1 -5.38 24.99 -25.83
CA MET A 1 -6.26 25.58 -24.79
C MET A 1 -7.60 24.84 -24.58
N PHE A 2 -8.21 24.24 -25.58
CA PHE A 2 -9.42 23.41 -25.41
C PHE A 2 -9.13 21.97 -24.93
N TYR A 3 -7.96 21.44 -25.24
CA TYR A 3 -7.54 20.08 -24.87
C TYR A 3 -7.26 19.96 -23.37
N ILE A 4 -6.52 20.90 -22.80
CA ILE A 4 -6.15 20.92 -21.38
C ILE A 4 -7.38 20.95 -20.45
N LYS A 5 -8.44 21.72 -20.79
CA LYS A 5 -9.67 21.77 -19.98
C LYS A 5 -10.41 20.44 -19.93
N LYS A 6 -10.34 19.61 -20.98
CA LYS A 6 -11.02 18.32 -21.03
C LYS A 6 -10.31 17.28 -20.16
N HIS A 7 -8.97 17.29 -20.12
CA HIS A 7 -8.18 16.35 -19.32
C HIS A 7 -8.25 16.67 -17.82
N ILE A 8 -8.15 17.94 -17.44
CA ILE A 8 -8.33 18.35 -16.03
C ILE A 8 -9.74 17.98 -15.53
N ALA A 9 -10.77 18.12 -16.36
CA ALA A 9 -12.12 17.71 -15.99
C ALA A 9 -12.24 16.19 -15.79
N SER A 10 -11.51 15.38 -16.56
CA SER A 10 -11.46 13.92 -16.42
C SER A 10 -10.76 13.51 -15.13
N LEU A 11 -9.61 14.09 -14.84
CA LEU A 11 -8.86 13.84 -13.60
C LEU A 11 -9.62 14.27 -12.35
N ILE A 12 -10.25 15.45 -12.38
CA ILE A 12 -11.10 15.95 -11.28
C ILE A 12 -12.35 15.06 -11.12
N ALA A 13 -12.93 14.56 -12.21
CA ALA A 13 -14.04 13.64 -12.14
C ALA A 13 -13.65 12.27 -11.54
N MET A 14 -12.47 11.75 -11.83
CA MET A 14 -11.93 10.54 -11.18
C MET A 14 -11.67 10.75 -9.70
N LEU A 15 -11.06 11.86 -9.33
CA LEU A 15 -10.77 12.20 -7.92
C LEU A 15 -12.05 12.48 -7.12
N THR A 16 -13.05 13.13 -7.71
CA THR A 16 -14.34 13.33 -7.06
C THR A 16 -15.14 12.02 -6.97
N LEU A 17 -15.01 11.10 -7.93
CA LEU A 17 -15.65 9.79 -7.84
C LEU A 17 -15.02 8.92 -6.75
N SER A 18 -13.70 8.99 -6.58
CA SER A 18 -12.99 8.33 -5.46
C SER A 18 -13.39 8.91 -4.11
N ALA A 19 -13.56 10.23 -4.01
CA ALA A 19 -14.03 10.93 -2.80
C ALA A 19 -15.54 10.68 -2.54
N VAL A 20 -16.37 10.59 -3.57
CA VAL A 20 -17.83 10.37 -3.42
C VAL A 20 -18.15 8.93 -2.98
N ILE A 21 -17.30 7.95 -3.30
CA ILE A 21 -17.50 6.57 -2.83
C ILE A 21 -17.14 6.45 -1.33
N VAL A 22 -16.31 7.34 -0.79
CA VAL A 22 -16.07 7.48 0.67
C VAL A 22 -17.19 8.27 1.36
N SER A 23 -17.94 9.12 0.64
CA SER A 23 -19.01 9.97 1.18
C SER A 23 -20.42 9.33 1.23
N GLY A 24 -20.54 8.04 1.04
CA GLY A 24 -21.76 7.27 1.37
C GLY A 24 -22.05 7.20 2.87
N ILE A 25 -21.24 7.86 3.72
CA ILE A 25 -21.43 8.05 5.15
C ILE A 25 -21.81 9.52 5.36
N ASN A 26 -23.05 9.78 5.74
CA ASN A 26 -23.56 11.11 6.04
C ASN A 26 -22.79 11.74 7.21
N VAL A 27 -21.96 12.73 6.93
CA VAL A 27 -21.31 13.57 7.97
C VAL A 27 -22.08 14.84 8.15
N SER A 28 -22.77 14.99 9.27
CA SER A 28 -23.35 16.25 9.75
C SER A 28 -22.24 17.12 10.34
N SER A 29 -21.84 18.17 9.63
CA SER A 29 -20.82 19.11 10.11
C SER A 29 -21.39 20.13 11.09
N LYS A 30 -20.92 20.15 12.33
CA LYS A 30 -20.91 21.34 13.17
C LYS A 30 -19.59 22.10 13.01
N LYS A 31 -19.69 23.33 12.52
CA LYS A 31 -18.57 24.27 12.42
C LYS A 31 -17.99 24.58 13.79
N SER A 32 -16.70 24.35 14.00
CA SER A 32 -15.87 25.14 14.89
C SER A 32 -14.61 25.52 14.13
N THR A 33 -14.34 26.82 14.12
CA THR A 33 -13.21 27.47 13.50
C THR A 33 -11.95 27.19 14.28
N GLU A 34 -11.01 26.48 13.69
CA GLU A 34 -9.57 26.72 13.70
C GLU A 34 -8.89 25.70 12.80
N ALA A 35 -8.00 26.19 11.94
CA ALA A 35 -7.37 25.43 10.90
C ALA A 35 -6.29 24.49 11.45
N SER A 36 -6.40 23.21 11.16
CA SER A 36 -5.25 22.33 10.94
C SER A 36 -5.69 21.15 10.08
N ASP A 37 -5.03 21.05 9.02
CA ASP A 37 -4.77 19.98 8.06
C ASP A 37 -5.08 18.56 8.49
N ASN A 38 -5.93 17.88 7.68
CA ASN A 38 -5.74 16.53 7.17
C ASN A 38 -7.08 15.83 6.90
N GLY A 39 -7.11 15.10 5.82
CA GLY A 39 -8.15 14.25 5.24
C GLY A 39 -9.27 13.72 6.16
N ALA A 40 -10.41 13.51 5.58
CA ALA A 40 -11.70 13.17 6.17
C ALA A 40 -11.63 12.35 7.48
N PHE A 41 -11.99 12.97 8.58
CA PHE A 41 -12.07 12.37 9.90
C PHE A 41 -13.29 11.44 10.01
N LEU A 42 -13.07 10.17 10.31
CA LEU A 42 -14.06 9.31 10.94
C LEU A 42 -13.92 9.41 12.47
N ASN A 43 -15.03 9.60 13.15
CA ASN A 43 -15.12 9.74 14.59
C ASN A 43 -15.11 8.34 15.26
N SER A 44 -14.63 8.18 16.50
CA SER A 44 -14.64 6.91 17.23
C SER A 44 -16.05 6.32 17.41
N ALA A 45 -17.10 7.14 17.30
CA ALA A 45 -18.49 6.74 17.24
C ALA A 45 -18.85 6.07 15.91
N ASP A 46 -18.22 6.48 14.81
CA ASP A 46 -18.49 5.97 13.47
C ASP A 46 -17.85 4.58 13.27
N VAL A 47 -16.73 4.31 13.93
CA VAL A 47 -16.12 2.96 13.96
C VAL A 47 -17.04 1.95 14.66
N LYS A 48 -17.73 2.35 15.73
CA LYS A 48 -18.74 1.50 16.39
C LYS A 48 -20.01 1.33 15.55
N GLN A 49 -20.39 2.34 14.75
CA GLN A 49 -21.56 2.27 13.89
C GLN A 49 -21.33 1.40 12.63
N ILE A 50 -20.10 1.35 12.13
CA ILE A 50 -19.71 0.46 11.03
C ILE A 50 -19.87 -1.01 11.45
N SER A 51 -19.62 -1.32 12.72
CA SER A 51 -19.78 -2.67 13.27
C SER A 51 -21.24 -3.07 13.55
N SER A 52 -22.19 -2.11 13.61
CA SER A 52 -23.56 -2.34 14.05
C SER A 52 -24.66 -2.21 12.97
N SER A 53 -24.37 -1.75 11.77
CA SER A 53 -25.39 -1.35 10.78
C SER A 53 -25.37 -2.10 9.45
N ALA A 54 -25.02 -3.39 9.42
CA ALA A 54 -25.16 -4.18 8.20
C ALA A 54 -26.36 -5.11 8.28
N ALA A 55 -27.34 -4.89 7.38
CA ALA A 55 -28.45 -5.80 7.15
C ALA A 55 -27.92 -7.18 6.73
N GLU A 56 -28.58 -8.22 7.18
CA GLU A 56 -28.23 -9.61 6.88
C GLU A 56 -28.23 -9.87 5.36
N PRO A 57 -27.11 -10.36 4.79
CA PRO A 57 -27.14 -11.00 3.49
C PRO A 57 -27.24 -12.51 3.63
N GLU A 58 -27.93 -13.13 2.68
CA GLU A 58 -28.16 -14.56 2.56
C GLU A 58 -26.86 -15.38 2.70
N SER A 59 -26.95 -16.53 3.33
CA SER A 59 -25.87 -17.49 3.58
C SER A 59 -25.22 -17.96 2.27
N VAL A 60 -23.95 -17.63 2.09
CA VAL A 60 -23.11 -18.24 1.06
C VAL A 60 -22.64 -19.59 1.58
N PRO A 61 -22.70 -20.69 0.79
CA PRO A 61 -22.22 -22.00 1.20
C PRO A 61 -20.70 -21.95 1.46
N ASP A 62 -20.28 -22.68 2.49
CA ASP A 62 -18.88 -22.94 2.83
C ASP A 62 -18.26 -23.85 1.74
N GLY A 63 -17.88 -23.21 0.62
CA GLY A 63 -17.36 -23.88 -0.57
C GLY A 63 -15.83 -23.85 -0.60
N ARG A 64 -15.17 -24.70 0.17
CA ARG A 64 -13.81 -25.13 -0.21
C ARG A 64 -13.93 -25.96 -1.48
N ASN A 65 -13.61 -25.34 -2.61
CA ASN A 65 -13.49 -26.06 -3.86
C ASN A 65 -12.13 -26.78 -3.85
N GLU A 66 -12.12 -28.06 -3.48
CA GLU A 66 -10.91 -28.91 -3.35
C GLU A 66 -10.10 -29.04 -4.66
N ASN A 67 -10.53 -28.43 -5.76
CA ASN A 67 -9.86 -28.43 -7.07
C ASN A 67 -9.32 -27.07 -7.53
N SER A 68 -9.31 -26.04 -6.69
CA SER A 68 -8.61 -24.80 -7.03
C SER A 68 -7.11 -25.01 -6.80
N VAL A 69 -6.32 -24.88 -7.86
CA VAL A 69 -4.87 -24.75 -7.75
C VAL A 69 -4.61 -23.48 -6.96
N GLY A 70 -4.25 -23.61 -5.69
CA GLY A 70 -3.92 -22.47 -4.82
C GLY A 70 -2.67 -21.72 -5.33
N PRO A 71 -2.37 -20.55 -4.77
CA PRO A 71 -1.24 -19.76 -5.20
C PRO A 71 0.07 -20.52 -5.06
N VAL A 72 0.95 -20.40 -6.06
CA VAL A 72 2.35 -20.81 -5.92
C VAL A 72 3.02 -19.77 -5.02
N ILE A 73 3.44 -20.20 -3.83
CA ILE A 73 3.99 -19.31 -2.80
C ILE A 73 5.49 -19.58 -2.65
N ASN A 74 6.30 -18.51 -2.73
CA ASN A 74 7.73 -18.60 -2.42
C ASN A 74 7.96 -18.49 -0.91
N THR A 75 7.83 -19.60 -0.18
CA THR A 75 8.01 -19.67 1.27
C THR A 75 9.42 -19.32 1.76
N GLY A 76 10.40 -19.26 0.85
CA GLY A 76 11.78 -18.88 1.17
C GLY A 76 12.04 -17.36 1.18
N SER A 77 11.04 -16.53 0.79
CA SER A 77 11.19 -15.08 0.84
C SER A 77 11.28 -14.56 2.28
N PRO A 78 12.20 -13.62 2.60
CA PRO A 78 12.27 -12.97 3.91
C PRO A 78 10.97 -12.24 4.31
N ALA A 79 10.19 -11.76 3.33
CA ALA A 79 8.88 -11.14 3.55
C ALA A 79 7.91 -12.08 4.27
N PHE A 80 8.08 -13.39 4.06
CA PHE A 80 7.24 -14.44 4.58
C PHE A 80 7.87 -15.26 5.70
N ALA A 81 8.97 -14.77 6.28
CA ALA A 81 9.57 -15.44 7.43
C ALA A 81 8.53 -15.63 8.52
N ASP A 82 8.29 -16.89 8.85
CA ASP A 82 7.29 -17.29 9.83
C ASP A 82 7.81 -16.98 11.24
N ASN A 83 7.24 -15.95 11.86
CA ASN A 83 7.43 -15.69 13.29
C ASN A 83 6.50 -16.58 14.13
N THR A 84 6.22 -17.78 13.65
CA THR A 84 5.29 -18.67 14.34
C THR A 84 5.67 -18.84 15.79
N SER A 85 4.74 -18.44 16.63
CA SER A 85 4.55 -19.05 17.93
C SER A 85 4.46 -20.56 17.73
N GLY A 86 5.52 -21.28 18.08
CA GLY A 86 5.50 -22.74 17.99
C GLY A 86 4.26 -23.31 18.66
N ASP A 87 3.69 -24.33 18.08
CA ASP A 87 2.59 -25.10 18.69
C ASP A 87 3.04 -25.50 20.10
N VAL A 88 2.62 -24.76 21.10
CA VAL A 88 3.01 -24.99 22.49
C VAL A 88 2.11 -26.10 23.00
N LYS A 89 2.68 -27.29 23.23
CA LYS A 89 2.00 -28.27 24.08
C LYS A 89 1.74 -27.57 25.43
N PRO A 90 0.50 -27.55 25.93
CA PRO A 90 0.23 -27.11 27.29
C PRO A 90 1.22 -27.83 28.20
N ARG A 91 1.83 -27.09 29.10
CA ARG A 91 2.80 -27.66 30.03
C ARG A 91 2.08 -28.64 30.94
N THR A 92 2.01 -29.89 30.53
CA THR A 92 1.51 -30.97 31.39
C THR A 92 2.60 -31.27 32.40
N ASP A 93 2.61 -30.57 33.51
CA ASP A 93 3.27 -31.06 34.72
C ASP A 93 2.48 -32.27 35.19
N PRO A 94 3.04 -33.47 35.22
CA PRO A 94 2.33 -34.67 35.71
C PRO A 94 1.88 -34.57 37.16
N SER A 95 2.40 -33.60 37.91
CA SER A 95 2.03 -33.33 39.30
C SER A 95 0.94 -32.25 39.42
N ALA A 96 0.58 -31.56 38.33
CA ALA A 96 -0.46 -30.54 38.33
C ALA A 96 -1.87 -31.18 38.50
N ILE A 97 -2.67 -30.68 39.42
CA ILE A 97 -4.07 -31.05 39.52
C ILE A 97 -4.83 -30.34 38.41
N GLN A 98 -5.12 -31.07 37.34
CA GLN A 98 -5.94 -30.58 36.23
C GLN A 98 -7.42 -30.77 36.54
N ARG A 99 -8.20 -29.71 36.44
CA ARG A 99 -9.63 -29.74 36.57
C ARG A 99 -10.30 -29.39 35.23
N PHE A 100 -11.09 -30.35 34.71
CA PHE A 100 -11.79 -30.18 33.44
C PHE A 100 -13.26 -29.89 33.65
N MET A 101 -13.77 -28.82 33.04
CA MET A 101 -15.18 -28.43 33.09
C MET A 101 -15.65 -27.97 31.72
N ASN A 102 -16.97 -28.04 31.49
CA ASN A 102 -17.58 -27.43 30.31
C ASN A 102 -18.00 -26.00 30.62
N ILE A 103 -17.81 -25.10 29.65
CA ILE A 103 -18.31 -23.73 29.73
C ILE A 103 -19.24 -23.47 28.53
N THR A 104 -20.30 -22.70 28.77
CA THR A 104 -21.24 -22.29 27.73
C THR A 104 -21.28 -20.77 27.61
N SER A 105 -21.52 -20.27 26.40
CA SER A 105 -21.60 -18.84 26.16
C SER A 105 -22.61 -18.14 27.03
N GLY A 106 -22.23 -17.00 27.63
CA GLY A 106 -23.05 -16.17 28.50
C GLY A 106 -23.19 -16.70 29.94
N THR A 107 -22.55 -17.83 30.27
CA THR A 107 -22.60 -18.39 31.64
C THR A 107 -21.33 -18.02 32.41
N THR A 108 -21.50 -17.55 33.64
CA THR A 108 -20.38 -17.29 34.56
C THR A 108 -20.10 -18.53 35.41
N ILE A 109 -18.85 -18.97 35.40
CA ILE A 109 -18.35 -20.04 36.26
C ILE A 109 -17.65 -19.39 37.45
N HIS A 110 -18.00 -19.85 38.67
CA HIS A 110 -17.32 -19.48 39.90
C HIS A 110 -16.38 -20.61 40.31
N ASP A 111 -15.07 -20.33 40.39
CA ASP A 111 -14.08 -21.35 40.68
C ASP A 111 -12.87 -20.77 41.42
N SER A 112 -11.89 -21.62 41.72
CA SER A 112 -10.68 -21.24 42.43
C SER A 112 -9.46 -22.04 41.93
N LEU A 113 -8.30 -21.41 41.97
CA LEU A 113 -7.00 -22.07 41.84
C LEU A 113 -6.43 -22.30 43.24
N SER A 114 -6.15 -23.55 43.60
CA SER A 114 -5.78 -23.94 44.94
C SER A 114 -4.30 -24.04 45.24
N ASN A 115 -3.45 -24.05 44.18
CA ASN A 115 -1.99 -24.07 44.34
C ASN A 115 -1.28 -23.46 43.10
N SER A 116 0.00 -23.19 43.23
CA SER A 116 0.83 -22.55 42.19
C SER A 116 1.13 -23.42 40.96
N ALA A 117 0.85 -24.71 41.03
CA ALA A 117 1.00 -25.65 39.92
C ALA A 117 -0.34 -26.06 39.32
N GLY A 118 -1.47 -25.53 39.86
CA GLY A 118 -2.82 -25.87 39.41
C GLY A 118 -3.18 -25.17 38.11
N GLU A 119 -3.91 -25.87 37.28
CA GLU A 119 -4.58 -25.31 36.12
C GLU A 119 -6.04 -25.77 36.07
N ASN A 120 -6.93 -24.84 35.73
CA ASN A 120 -8.32 -25.13 35.42
C ASN A 120 -8.55 -25.00 33.92
N ILE A 121 -9.25 -25.99 33.35
CA ILE A 121 -9.47 -26.11 31.91
C ILE A 121 -10.97 -26.12 31.62
N TYR A 122 -11.42 -25.17 30.81
CA TYR A 122 -12.82 -25.03 30.43
C TYR A 122 -12.97 -25.33 28.94
N SER A 123 -13.71 -26.39 28.62
CA SER A 123 -13.90 -26.86 27.24
C SER A 123 -15.25 -26.42 26.68
N PHE A 124 -15.30 -26.10 25.40
CA PHE A 124 -16.51 -25.82 24.65
C PHE A 124 -16.36 -26.18 23.19
N THR A 125 -17.49 -26.35 22.51
CA THR A 125 -17.53 -26.66 21.08
C THR A 125 -18.39 -25.62 20.37
N LEU A 126 -17.90 -25.11 19.23
CA LEU A 126 -18.61 -24.18 18.38
C LEU A 126 -19.00 -24.86 17.07
N GLY A 127 -20.28 -24.76 16.72
CA GLY A 127 -20.81 -25.29 15.46
C GLY A 127 -20.79 -24.30 14.29
N ARG A 128 -20.39 -23.05 14.54
CA ARG A 128 -20.41 -21.96 13.55
C ARG A 128 -19.24 -21.03 13.77
N ARG A 129 -18.83 -20.34 12.68
CA ARG A 129 -17.84 -19.27 12.70
C ARG A 129 -18.35 -18.08 13.51
N GLY A 130 -17.46 -17.40 14.22
CA GLY A 130 -17.77 -16.22 15.00
C GLY A 130 -16.58 -15.72 15.80
N ALA A 131 -16.83 -14.93 16.83
CA ALA A 131 -15.81 -14.42 17.72
C ALA A 131 -16.06 -14.88 19.17
N VAL A 132 -15.00 -15.27 19.87
CA VAL A 132 -14.98 -15.62 21.28
C VAL A 132 -14.30 -14.51 22.07
N SER A 133 -14.94 -14.06 23.13
CA SER A 133 -14.31 -13.23 24.15
C SER A 133 -14.56 -13.83 25.53
N TYR A 134 -13.71 -13.50 26.50
CA TYR A 134 -13.89 -13.92 27.87
C TYR A 134 -13.56 -12.80 28.85
N THR A 135 -14.28 -12.78 29.98
CA THR A 135 -14.03 -11.87 31.09
C THR A 135 -13.66 -12.70 32.29
N PHE A 136 -12.55 -12.36 32.91
CA PHE A 136 -12.03 -12.97 34.11
C PHE A 136 -12.05 -11.94 35.24
N TYR A 137 -12.73 -12.25 36.36
CA TYR A 137 -12.80 -11.39 37.51
C TYR A 137 -12.19 -12.11 38.73
N GLN A 138 -11.08 -11.58 39.25
CA GLN A 138 -10.42 -12.10 40.45
C GLN A 138 -11.04 -11.46 41.69
N LYS A 139 -11.65 -12.27 42.58
CA LYS A 139 -12.38 -11.76 43.75
C LYS A 139 -11.46 -11.04 44.75
N LYS A 140 -10.22 -11.50 44.84
CA LYS A 140 -9.19 -10.87 45.68
C LYS A 140 -7.90 -10.78 44.84
N PRO A 141 -7.52 -9.59 44.40
CA PRO A 141 -6.26 -9.42 43.72
C PRO A 141 -5.10 -9.91 44.59
N THR A 142 -4.27 -10.72 44.03
CA THR A 142 -3.03 -11.19 44.66
C THR A 142 -1.84 -10.69 43.84
N SER A 143 -0.66 -10.71 44.44
CA SER A 143 0.58 -10.46 43.66
C SER A 143 0.90 -11.58 42.66
N ALA A 144 0.10 -12.64 42.65
CA ALA A 144 0.26 -13.74 41.71
C ALA A 144 -0.24 -13.36 40.33
N LYS A 145 0.61 -13.54 39.32
CA LYS A 145 0.25 -13.37 37.91
C LYS A 145 -0.47 -14.62 37.43
N LEU A 146 -1.75 -14.49 37.11
CA LEU A 146 -2.52 -15.53 36.45
C LEU A 146 -2.55 -15.24 34.96
N ARG A 147 -2.51 -16.29 34.16
CA ARG A 147 -2.70 -16.25 32.71
C ARG A 147 -3.99 -16.96 32.34
N ILE A 148 -4.79 -16.32 31.53
CA ILE A 148 -6.03 -16.85 30.98
C ILE A 148 -5.85 -16.92 29.47
N SER A 149 -5.85 -18.15 28.91
CA SER A 149 -5.51 -18.36 27.49
C SER A 149 -6.59 -19.16 26.77
N LEU A 150 -6.96 -18.71 25.59
CA LEU A 150 -7.82 -19.42 24.66
C LEU A 150 -6.97 -20.31 23.75
N TYR A 151 -7.36 -21.59 23.64
CA TYR A 151 -6.71 -22.58 22.77
C TYR A 151 -7.72 -23.22 21.83
N GLN A 152 -7.26 -23.51 20.61
CA GLN A 152 -7.95 -24.34 19.63
C GLN A 152 -7.41 -25.77 19.68
N GLU A 153 -8.30 -26.77 19.68
CA GLU A 153 -7.92 -28.17 19.44
C GLU A 153 -7.76 -28.41 17.95
N PHE A 154 -6.68 -29.05 17.54
CA PHE A 154 -6.45 -29.43 16.14
C PHE A 154 -5.69 -30.76 16.05
N CYS A 155 -5.78 -31.41 14.88
CA CYS A 155 -5.06 -32.64 14.57
C CYS A 155 -4.06 -32.35 13.45
N PRO A 156 -2.73 -32.35 13.68
CA PRO A 156 -1.74 -31.93 12.70
C PRO A 156 -1.78 -32.69 11.37
N ASP A 157 -1.99 -34.01 11.44
CA ASP A 157 -1.96 -34.90 10.28
C ASP A 157 -3.34 -35.43 9.89
N GLY A 158 -4.42 -34.74 10.32
CA GLY A 158 -5.78 -35.24 10.14
C GLY A 158 -6.10 -36.51 10.93
N ASN A 159 -5.17 -37.01 11.76
CA ASN A 159 -5.36 -38.18 12.61
C ASN A 159 -6.07 -37.77 13.90
N SER A 160 -7.30 -38.25 14.07
CA SER A 160 -8.15 -37.91 15.22
C SER A 160 -7.60 -38.35 16.59
N ASP A 161 -6.59 -39.22 16.61
CA ASP A 161 -6.02 -39.78 17.84
C ASP A 161 -4.90 -38.91 18.43
N GLU A 162 -4.36 -37.95 17.64
CA GLU A 162 -3.26 -37.08 18.04
C GLU A 162 -3.72 -35.63 18.17
N LYS A 163 -4.44 -35.33 19.23
CA LYS A 163 -4.95 -33.98 19.52
C LYS A 163 -3.85 -33.08 20.03
N GLN A 164 -3.69 -31.91 19.38
CA GLN A 164 -2.84 -30.83 19.83
C GLN A 164 -3.65 -29.57 20.11
N TYR A 165 -3.05 -28.62 20.79
CA TYR A 165 -3.70 -27.37 21.18
C TYR A 165 -2.83 -26.20 20.78
N ARG A 166 -3.44 -25.23 20.10
CA ARG A 166 -2.80 -24.00 19.65
C ARG A 166 -3.37 -22.82 20.44
N GLU A 167 -2.49 -22.01 20.99
CA GLU A 167 -2.88 -20.77 21.65
C GLU A 167 -3.36 -19.74 20.63
N LEU A 168 -4.50 -19.10 20.92
CA LEU A 168 -5.06 -18.05 20.06
C LEU A 168 -5.03 -16.68 20.74
N TYR A 169 -5.14 -16.62 22.06
CA TYR A 169 -5.14 -15.36 22.80
C TYR A 169 -4.82 -15.59 24.28
N SER A 170 -4.10 -14.65 24.89
CA SER A 170 -3.83 -14.65 26.34
C SER A 170 -4.06 -13.28 26.97
N VAL A 171 -4.66 -13.27 28.16
CA VAL A 171 -4.65 -12.11 29.06
C VAL A 171 -3.98 -12.48 30.39
N TYR A 172 -3.45 -11.46 31.06
CA TYR A 172 -2.75 -11.61 32.32
C TYR A 172 -3.40 -10.75 33.37
N THR A 173 -3.57 -11.28 34.60
CA THR A 173 -4.02 -10.47 35.73
C THR A 173 -2.95 -9.46 36.12
N SER A 174 -3.38 -8.30 36.60
CA SER A 174 -2.53 -7.27 37.16
C SER A 174 -2.94 -6.95 38.58
N SER A 175 -2.05 -6.31 39.35
CA SER A 175 -2.36 -5.78 40.68
C SER A 175 -3.28 -4.56 40.64
N GLU A 176 -3.45 -3.96 39.45
CA GLU A 176 -4.19 -2.71 39.29
C GLU A 176 -5.67 -2.93 38.96
N SER A 177 -6.02 -4.09 38.41
CA SER A 177 -7.39 -4.40 38.01
C SER A 177 -7.79 -5.83 38.41
N ASN A 178 -8.97 -5.97 39.03
CA ASN A 178 -9.58 -7.25 39.33
C ASN A 178 -10.18 -7.92 38.08
N THR A 179 -10.43 -7.17 37.02
CA THR A 179 -11.10 -7.65 35.82
C THR A 179 -10.15 -7.59 34.65
N GLN A 180 -10.09 -8.70 33.92
CA GLN A 180 -9.41 -8.80 32.64
C GLN A 180 -10.41 -9.27 31.61
N THR A 181 -10.42 -8.59 30.44
CA THR A 181 -11.30 -8.97 29.33
C THR A 181 -10.44 -9.14 28.07
N SER A 182 -10.62 -10.25 27.38
CA SER A 182 -9.96 -10.44 26.08
C SER A 182 -10.62 -9.58 25.01
N LEU A 183 -9.87 -9.22 23.98
CA LEU A 183 -10.50 -8.82 22.72
C LEU A 183 -11.30 -10.00 22.14
N PRO A 184 -12.32 -9.75 21.31
CA PRO A 184 -12.96 -10.78 20.53
C PRO A 184 -11.95 -11.44 19.59
N THR A 185 -11.79 -12.74 19.69
CA THR A 185 -10.92 -13.56 18.83
C THR A 185 -11.79 -14.34 17.86
N GLY A 186 -11.61 -14.13 16.57
CA GLY A 186 -12.37 -14.84 15.55
C GLY A 186 -11.95 -16.31 15.46
N VAL A 187 -12.93 -17.19 15.27
CA VAL A 187 -12.74 -18.63 15.33
C VAL A 187 -13.62 -19.38 14.33
N TYR A 188 -13.09 -20.46 13.78
CA TYR A 188 -13.86 -21.42 12.97
C TYR A 188 -14.71 -22.37 13.85
N PRO A 189 -15.65 -23.14 13.26
CA PRO A 189 -16.26 -24.26 13.98
C PRO A 189 -15.19 -25.24 14.47
N GLY A 190 -15.33 -25.71 15.74
CA GLY A 190 -14.33 -26.58 16.32
C GLY A 190 -14.42 -26.72 17.84
N ASN A 191 -13.44 -27.41 18.42
CA ASN A 191 -13.29 -27.58 19.87
C ASN A 191 -12.24 -26.60 20.40
N TYR A 192 -12.58 -25.99 21.54
CA TYR A 192 -11.77 -24.94 22.16
C TYR A 192 -11.64 -25.18 23.66
N ARG A 193 -10.60 -24.60 24.23
CA ARG A 193 -10.37 -24.61 25.69
C ARG A 193 -9.92 -23.23 26.17
N ILE A 194 -10.40 -22.84 27.34
CA ILE A 194 -9.83 -21.74 28.12
C ILE A 194 -9.06 -22.33 29.29
N TYR A 195 -7.79 -21.98 29.39
CA TYR A 195 -6.89 -22.35 30.47
C TYR A 195 -6.79 -21.18 31.45
N VAL A 196 -6.95 -21.45 32.75
CA VAL A 196 -6.59 -20.52 33.81
C VAL A 196 -5.44 -21.14 34.57
N LEU A 197 -4.26 -20.52 34.50
CA LEU A 197 -3.03 -21.03 35.08
C LEU A 197 -2.28 -19.95 35.84
N CYS A 198 -1.48 -20.39 36.82
CA CYS A 198 -0.62 -19.53 37.61
C CYS A 198 0.80 -19.52 37.07
N GLU A 199 1.35 -18.33 36.86
CA GLU A 199 2.75 -18.15 36.43
C GLU A 199 3.70 -17.84 37.61
N SER A 200 3.15 -17.64 38.81
CA SER A 200 3.92 -17.36 40.03
C SER A 200 3.32 -18.04 41.25
N SER A 201 4.09 -18.29 42.31
CA SER A 201 3.60 -18.93 43.52
C SER A 201 2.60 -18.05 44.28
N PHE A 202 1.46 -18.62 44.69
CA PHE A 202 0.44 -17.96 45.49
C PHE A 202 -0.32 -18.98 46.39
N SER A 203 -1.19 -18.53 47.25
CA SER A 203 -2.00 -19.41 48.12
C SER A 203 -3.30 -19.74 47.43
N VAL A 204 -4.36 -19.19 47.41
CA VAL A 204 -5.62 -19.50 46.74
C VAL A 204 -6.16 -18.27 46.01
N SER A 205 -6.66 -18.43 44.79
CA SER A 205 -7.33 -17.35 44.06
C SER A 205 -8.70 -17.77 43.62
N ASP A 206 -9.74 -17.15 44.20
CA ASP A 206 -11.13 -17.28 43.76
C ASP A 206 -11.40 -16.34 42.62
N TYR A 207 -12.09 -16.81 41.59
CA TYR A 207 -12.42 -16.02 40.40
C TYR A 207 -13.76 -16.38 39.80
N ASP A 208 -14.22 -15.49 38.94
CA ASP A 208 -15.38 -15.69 38.06
C ASP A 208 -14.89 -15.63 36.62
N LEU A 209 -15.27 -16.60 35.78
CA LEU A 209 -14.95 -16.65 34.36
C LEU A 209 -16.25 -16.68 33.57
N THR A 210 -16.38 -15.74 32.63
CA THR A 210 -17.49 -15.69 31.66
C THR A 210 -16.93 -15.75 30.26
N MET A 211 -17.40 -16.67 29.43
CA MET A 211 -17.09 -16.75 28.02
C MET A 211 -18.30 -16.31 27.21
N ASN A 212 -18.07 -15.49 26.16
CA ASN A 212 -19.11 -15.07 25.21
C ASN A 212 -18.72 -15.49 23.83
N PHE A 213 -19.69 -15.97 23.05
CA PHE A 213 -19.56 -16.26 21.63
C PHE A 213 -20.58 -15.43 20.85
N THR A 214 -20.10 -14.74 19.82
CA THR A 214 -20.93 -14.00 18.88
C THR A 214 -20.74 -14.59 17.49
N GLN A 215 -21.80 -15.13 16.91
CA GLN A 215 -21.74 -15.63 15.54
C GLN A 215 -21.53 -14.46 14.58
N SER A 216 -20.52 -14.53 13.73
CA SER A 216 -20.20 -13.50 12.72
C SER A 216 -19.25 -14.07 11.68
N ASP A 217 -19.40 -13.62 10.43
CA ASP A 217 -18.47 -13.86 9.31
C ASP A 217 -17.53 -12.67 9.07
N LYS A 218 -17.66 -11.60 9.87
CA LYS A 218 -16.88 -10.38 9.72
C LYS A 218 -15.54 -10.42 10.45
N TYR A 219 -15.36 -11.31 11.41
CA TYR A 219 -14.09 -11.47 12.08
C TYR A 219 -13.14 -12.33 11.26
N GLU A 220 -11.87 -11.98 11.30
CA GLU A 220 -10.82 -12.92 10.92
C GLU A 220 -10.94 -14.20 11.76
N CYS A 221 -10.28 -15.27 11.36
CA CYS A 221 -10.28 -16.49 12.14
C CYS A 221 -8.86 -16.95 12.40
N GLU A 222 -8.56 -17.14 13.64
CA GLU A 222 -7.30 -17.68 14.09
C GLU A 222 -7.15 -19.19 13.81
N ASN A 223 -6.00 -19.68 13.49
CA ASN A 223 -4.69 -19.07 13.41
C ASN A 223 -4.38 -18.67 11.96
N ASN A 224 -4.12 -17.39 11.69
CA ASN A 224 -3.87 -16.83 10.35
C ASN A 224 -2.47 -16.16 10.24
N SER A 225 -1.52 -16.54 11.09
CA SER A 225 -0.27 -15.83 11.33
C SER A 225 0.81 -15.99 10.24
N SER A 226 0.52 -16.64 9.10
CA SER A 226 1.49 -16.84 8.03
C SER A 226 0.84 -16.99 6.65
N ILE A 227 1.64 -16.86 5.61
CA ILE A 227 1.19 -17.06 4.22
C ILE A 227 0.73 -18.50 3.89
N THR A 228 1.03 -19.45 4.74
CA THR A 228 0.53 -20.84 4.63
C THR A 228 -0.71 -21.06 5.50
N ARG A 229 -1.03 -20.09 6.35
CA ARG A 229 -2.18 -20.06 7.25
C ARG A 229 -2.75 -18.64 7.25
N TYR A 230 -3.47 -18.31 6.23
CA TYR A 230 -4.05 -16.99 5.97
C TYR A 230 -5.59 -17.05 6.01
N ASN A 231 -6.21 -15.92 6.16
CA ASN A 231 -7.63 -15.76 5.89
C ASN A 231 -7.84 -15.31 4.45
N GLU A 232 -8.76 -15.91 3.72
CA GLU A 232 -9.21 -15.39 2.44
C GLU A 232 -9.96 -14.08 2.65
N LEU A 233 -9.55 -13.04 1.93
CA LEU A 233 -10.15 -11.72 2.00
C LEU A 233 -11.04 -11.48 0.78
N ALA A 234 -12.33 -11.29 1.02
CA ALA A 234 -13.24 -10.86 -0.02
C ALA A 234 -13.05 -9.36 -0.30
N LEU A 235 -12.67 -9.03 -1.53
CA LEU A 235 -12.58 -7.65 -1.99
C LEU A 235 -13.93 -6.92 -1.82
N ASN A 236 -13.85 -5.61 -1.58
CA ASN A 236 -15.01 -4.72 -1.40
C ASN A 236 -15.86 -5.03 -0.14
N ARG A 237 -15.30 -5.76 0.82
CA ARG A 237 -15.89 -6.01 2.14
C ARG A 237 -14.91 -5.62 3.25
N SER A 238 -15.45 -5.31 4.41
CA SER A 238 -14.63 -5.08 5.60
C SER A 238 -14.49 -6.36 6.42
N VAL A 239 -13.34 -6.50 7.08
CA VAL A 239 -13.03 -7.53 8.05
C VAL A 239 -12.56 -6.86 9.34
N THR A 240 -12.91 -7.45 10.48
CA THR A 240 -12.45 -7.05 11.81
C THR A 240 -11.39 -8.04 12.28
N GLY A 241 -10.29 -7.54 12.81
CA GLY A 241 -9.21 -8.35 13.35
C GLY A 241 -8.53 -7.72 14.55
N SER A 242 -7.58 -8.45 15.14
CA SER A 242 -6.76 -7.96 16.24
C SER A 242 -5.47 -8.76 16.36
N CYS A 243 -4.31 -8.09 16.39
CA CYS A 243 -3.06 -8.77 16.71
C CYS A 243 -3.06 -9.20 18.18
N ALA A 244 -3.38 -10.45 18.42
CA ALA A 244 -3.56 -11.01 19.75
C ALA A 244 -2.27 -11.01 20.58
N GLN A 245 -2.40 -10.88 21.90
CA GLN A 245 -1.31 -11.20 22.81
C GLN A 245 -1.26 -12.72 23.01
N LEU A 246 -0.09 -13.31 22.78
CA LEU A 246 0.21 -14.71 23.01
C LEU A 246 1.19 -14.86 24.18
N SER A 247 1.31 -16.06 24.74
CA SER A 247 2.25 -16.32 25.85
C SER A 247 3.71 -16.14 25.46
N ASN A 248 4.04 -16.25 24.19
CA ASN A 248 5.40 -16.18 23.64
C ASN A 248 5.65 -14.98 22.70
N GLY A 249 4.69 -14.06 22.60
CA GLY A 249 4.85 -12.87 21.74
C GLY A 249 3.53 -12.23 21.34
N LEU A 250 3.57 -11.58 20.20
CA LEU A 250 2.42 -10.98 19.56
C LEU A 250 2.08 -11.75 18.29
N ASP A 251 0.82 -11.76 17.97
CA ASP A 251 0.29 -12.34 16.76
C ASP A 251 0.56 -11.48 15.52
N THR A 252 0.40 -12.11 14.37
CA THR A 252 0.51 -11.49 13.05
C THR A 252 -0.65 -11.99 12.21
N ASP A 253 -1.39 -11.09 11.60
CA ASP A 253 -2.53 -11.45 10.77
C ASP A 253 -2.14 -11.46 9.29
N CYS A 254 -2.39 -12.57 8.62
CA CYS A 254 -2.18 -12.72 7.19
C CYS A 254 -3.51 -12.93 6.47
N TYR A 255 -3.69 -12.16 5.40
CA TYR A 255 -4.85 -12.27 4.51
C TYR A 255 -4.37 -12.49 3.08
N MET A 256 -5.12 -13.26 2.31
CA MET A 256 -4.87 -13.46 0.89
C MET A 256 -6.08 -12.99 0.09
N PHE A 257 -5.83 -12.31 -1.02
CA PHE A 257 -6.85 -11.98 -2.02
C PHE A 257 -6.33 -12.21 -3.43
N GLU A 258 -7.25 -12.45 -4.35
CA GLU A 258 -6.95 -12.69 -5.75
C GLU A 258 -7.39 -11.48 -6.58
N ILE A 259 -6.52 -11.04 -7.48
CA ILE A 259 -6.82 -10.08 -8.55
C ILE A 259 -6.91 -10.85 -9.86
N THR A 260 -8.03 -10.75 -10.55
CA THR A 260 -8.29 -11.47 -11.80
C THR A 260 -8.16 -10.61 -13.05
N LYS A 261 -8.07 -9.28 -12.88
CA LYS A 261 -7.96 -8.31 -13.95
C LYS A 261 -6.99 -7.20 -13.55
N LYS A 262 -6.36 -6.53 -14.54
CA LYS A 262 -5.54 -5.35 -14.31
C LYS A 262 -6.36 -4.21 -13.70
N GLY A 263 -5.77 -3.48 -12.78
CA GLY A 263 -6.38 -2.31 -12.15
C GLY A 263 -5.61 -1.90 -10.89
N TYR A 264 -6.32 -1.31 -9.96
CA TYR A 264 -5.73 -0.89 -8.69
C TYR A 264 -6.61 -1.25 -7.50
N ILE A 265 -6.00 -1.35 -6.35
CA ILE A 265 -6.70 -1.43 -5.07
C ILE A 265 -6.53 -0.12 -4.29
N SER A 266 -7.49 0.14 -3.40
CA SER A 266 -7.33 1.06 -2.27
C SER A 266 -7.53 0.29 -0.97
N PHE A 267 -6.60 0.47 -0.04
CA PHE A 267 -6.61 -0.14 1.28
C PHE A 267 -7.00 0.89 2.34
N ALA A 268 -7.80 0.48 3.30
CA ALA A 268 -8.10 1.28 4.48
C ALA A 268 -8.11 0.40 5.73
N LEU A 269 -7.53 0.90 6.82
CA LEU A 269 -7.55 0.30 8.15
C LEU A 269 -7.87 1.38 9.18
N ALA A 270 -8.74 1.06 10.14
CA ALA A 270 -9.08 1.93 11.26
C ALA A 270 -9.07 1.15 12.57
N HIS A 271 -8.65 1.79 13.66
CA HIS A 271 -8.71 1.27 15.03
C HIS A 271 -9.07 2.38 16.02
N ASN A 272 -9.31 2.05 17.29
CA ASN A 272 -9.63 3.03 18.31
C ASN A 272 -8.37 3.82 18.75
N ASP A 273 -8.56 5.09 19.13
CA ASP A 273 -7.52 5.92 19.73
C ASP A 273 -7.12 5.39 21.12
N MET A 274 -5.88 5.00 21.29
CA MET A 274 -5.32 4.43 22.53
C MET A 274 -4.62 5.48 23.40
N LYS A 275 -4.68 6.77 23.03
CA LYS A 275 -4.15 7.92 23.80
C LYS A 275 -2.63 7.92 24.03
N ILE A 276 -1.88 7.11 23.28
CA ILE A 276 -0.43 7.01 23.39
C ILE A 276 0.16 7.22 22.00
N ASP A 277 1.19 8.08 21.88
CA ASP A 277 1.87 8.30 20.61
C ASP A 277 2.97 7.24 20.39
N GLN A 278 2.56 6.08 19.90
CA GLN A 278 3.43 4.95 19.54
C GLN A 278 2.89 4.28 18.28
N VAL A 279 3.75 3.53 17.58
CA VAL A 279 3.33 2.73 16.43
C VAL A 279 2.39 1.62 16.91
N ALA A 280 1.19 1.56 16.34
CA ALA A 280 0.20 0.53 16.61
C ALA A 280 0.37 -0.64 15.64
N TYR A 281 -0.06 -0.46 14.40
CA TYR A 281 -0.02 -1.50 13.39
C TYR A 281 0.95 -1.14 12.27
N ARG A 282 1.63 -2.16 11.74
CA ARG A 282 2.39 -2.11 10.48
C ARG A 282 1.66 -2.98 9.47
N ILE A 283 1.46 -2.43 8.27
CA ILE A 283 0.71 -3.06 7.19
C ILE A 283 1.64 -3.20 6.00
N TYR A 284 1.71 -4.39 5.46
CA TYR A 284 2.46 -4.71 4.26
C TYR A 284 1.54 -5.38 3.24
N ILE A 285 1.74 -5.10 1.97
CA ILE A 285 1.10 -5.84 0.87
C ILE A 285 2.22 -6.43 0.01
N TYR A 286 2.15 -7.74 -0.21
CA TYR A 286 3.11 -8.53 -0.98
C TYR A 286 2.40 -9.34 -2.07
N ASP A 287 3.11 -9.67 -3.14
CA ASP A 287 2.70 -10.76 -4.02
C ASP A 287 3.10 -12.14 -3.46
N SER A 288 2.78 -13.20 -4.18
CA SER A 288 3.12 -14.59 -3.81
C SER A 288 4.63 -14.90 -3.86
N TYR A 289 5.43 -14.01 -4.41
CA TYR A 289 6.90 -14.15 -4.46
C TYR A 289 7.61 -13.37 -3.36
N GLY A 290 6.87 -12.53 -2.61
CA GLY A 290 7.38 -11.69 -1.54
C GLY A 290 7.87 -10.32 -1.98
N ASN A 291 7.51 -9.89 -3.17
CA ASN A 291 7.74 -8.52 -3.61
C ASN A 291 6.77 -7.60 -2.89
N GLU A 292 7.30 -6.50 -2.33
CA GLU A 292 6.51 -5.53 -1.58
C GLU A 292 5.89 -4.48 -2.51
N TYR A 293 4.57 -4.33 -2.40
CA TYR A 293 3.77 -3.35 -3.16
C TYR A 293 3.37 -2.14 -2.33
N TYR A 294 3.28 -2.31 -1.01
CA TYR A 294 2.85 -1.24 -0.12
C TYR A 294 3.34 -1.45 1.31
N PHE A 295 3.65 -0.37 1.99
CA PHE A 295 3.92 -0.32 3.42
C PHE A 295 3.27 0.89 4.07
N ALA A 296 2.64 0.68 5.21
CA ALA A 296 2.19 1.76 6.07
C ALA A 296 2.24 1.36 7.55
N ARG A 297 2.08 2.35 8.41
CA ARG A 297 1.97 2.16 9.86
C ARG A 297 0.99 3.16 10.44
N SER A 298 0.15 2.73 11.38
CA SER A 298 -0.62 3.61 12.22
C SER A 298 0.13 3.92 13.52
N SER A 299 -0.25 4.99 14.18
CA SER A 299 0.12 5.20 15.58
C SER A 299 -1.09 4.91 16.48
N PHE A 300 -0.91 4.90 17.79
CA PHE A 300 -2.04 4.73 18.72
C PHE A 300 -3.03 5.90 18.68
N THR A 301 -2.62 7.06 18.18
CA THR A 301 -3.43 8.27 18.05
C THR A 301 -3.82 8.54 16.60
N ASP A 302 -3.01 8.09 15.62
CA ASP A 302 -3.31 8.17 14.20
C ASP A 302 -4.04 6.87 13.79
N ILE A 303 -5.34 6.91 13.99
CA ILE A 303 -6.22 5.74 14.03
C ILE A 303 -6.73 5.28 12.66
N ILE A 304 -6.40 5.99 11.59
CA ILE A 304 -6.83 5.65 10.22
C ILE A 304 -5.63 5.66 9.29
N ILE A 305 -5.49 4.55 8.56
CA ILE A 305 -4.60 4.45 7.41
C ILE A 305 -5.47 4.33 6.17
N SER A 306 -5.16 5.15 5.16
CA SER A 306 -5.70 4.98 3.81
C SER A 306 -4.55 5.00 2.81
N SER A 307 -4.49 4.01 1.94
CA SER A 307 -3.56 4.06 0.81
C SER A 307 -4.09 5.00 -0.27
N GLY A 308 -3.18 5.45 -1.13
CA GLY A 308 -3.56 5.83 -2.49
C GLY A 308 -4.01 4.61 -3.29
N ASN A 309 -4.09 4.77 -4.59
CA ASN A 309 -4.30 3.65 -5.51
C ASN A 309 -3.00 2.84 -5.64
N ILE A 310 -3.07 1.54 -5.47
CA ILE A 310 -1.93 0.62 -5.58
C ILE A 310 -2.18 -0.23 -6.82
N ALA A 311 -1.35 -0.08 -7.84
CA ALA A 311 -1.47 -0.79 -9.11
C ALA A 311 -1.25 -2.30 -8.91
N LEU A 312 -2.12 -3.12 -9.48
CA LEU A 312 -2.01 -4.57 -9.41
C LEU A 312 -2.37 -5.22 -10.75
N THR A 313 -1.65 -6.26 -11.08
CA THR A 313 -1.94 -7.16 -12.20
C THR A 313 -2.61 -8.45 -11.69
N PRO A 314 -3.19 -9.29 -12.58
CA PRO A 314 -3.76 -10.57 -12.16
C PRO A 314 -2.75 -11.42 -11.37
N GLY A 315 -3.16 -11.87 -10.18
CA GLY A 315 -2.30 -12.63 -9.27
C GLY A 315 -2.88 -12.77 -7.87
N TYR A 316 -2.11 -13.44 -7.00
CA TYR A 316 -2.42 -13.59 -5.59
C TYR A 316 -1.56 -12.64 -4.77
N TYR A 317 -2.22 -11.93 -3.85
CA TYR A 317 -1.59 -10.93 -3.00
C TYR A 317 -1.90 -11.21 -1.54
N PHE A 318 -0.96 -10.83 -0.68
CA PHE A 318 -1.05 -11.05 0.77
C PHE A 318 -0.95 -9.72 1.50
N ILE A 319 -1.85 -9.52 2.45
CA ILE A 319 -1.74 -8.44 3.43
C ILE A 319 -1.20 -9.07 4.70
N LYS A 320 -0.13 -8.49 5.23
CA LYS A 320 0.41 -8.83 6.54
C LYS A 320 0.21 -7.64 7.46
N ILE A 321 -0.43 -7.88 8.60
CA ILE A 321 -0.60 -6.90 9.67
C ILE A 321 0.12 -7.43 10.90
N ASP A 322 1.04 -6.66 11.44
CA ASP A 322 1.68 -6.96 12.72
C ASP A 322 1.70 -5.71 13.61
N SER A 323 1.98 -5.90 14.88
CA SER A 323 2.18 -4.82 15.83
C SER A 323 3.52 -4.98 16.54
N HIS A 324 4.12 -3.86 16.95
CA HIS A 324 5.38 -3.87 17.69
C HIS A 324 5.18 -4.05 19.19
N ILE A 325 4.04 -3.61 19.68
CA ILE A 325 3.58 -3.76 21.05
C ILE A 325 2.11 -4.17 21.03
N PHE A 326 1.64 -4.80 22.08
CA PHE A 326 0.24 -5.23 22.18
C PHE A 326 -0.72 -4.02 22.08
N CYS A 327 -1.63 -4.09 21.13
CA CYS A 327 -2.68 -3.10 20.91
C CYS A 327 -3.98 -3.61 21.54
N GLU A 328 -4.46 -2.94 22.61
CA GLU A 328 -5.72 -3.29 23.28
C GLU A 328 -6.95 -2.84 22.46
N THR A 329 -6.92 -3.04 21.15
CA THR A 329 -8.01 -2.65 20.26
C THR A 329 -8.09 -3.59 19.06
N GLU A 330 -9.31 -3.74 18.55
CA GLU A 330 -9.56 -4.33 17.25
C GLU A 330 -9.25 -3.30 16.16
N TYR A 331 -8.90 -3.78 14.98
CA TYR A 331 -8.92 -2.99 13.75
C TYR A 331 -10.05 -3.43 12.83
N VAL A 332 -10.48 -2.53 11.97
CA VAL A 332 -11.36 -2.83 10.83
C VAL A 332 -10.62 -2.44 9.57
N MET A 333 -10.48 -3.36 8.65
CA MET A 333 -9.85 -3.07 7.36
C MET A 333 -10.75 -3.43 6.18
N SER A 334 -10.47 -2.82 5.03
CA SER A 334 -11.09 -3.14 3.75
C SER A 334 -10.13 -2.94 2.61
N VAL A 335 -10.28 -3.76 1.57
CA VAL A 335 -9.60 -3.62 0.28
C VAL A 335 -10.65 -3.45 -0.80
N ARG A 336 -10.56 -2.38 -1.55
CA ARG A 336 -11.44 -2.12 -2.70
C ARG A 336 -10.64 -2.28 -3.97
N PHE A 337 -11.18 -2.99 -4.94
CA PHE A 337 -10.60 -3.17 -6.26
C PHE A 337 -11.38 -2.38 -7.30
N THR A 338 -10.65 -1.74 -8.20
CA THR A 338 -11.18 -1.08 -9.40
C THR A 338 -10.43 -1.61 -10.62
N GLU A 339 -11.17 -2.15 -11.58
CA GLU A 339 -10.62 -2.56 -12.87
C GLU A 339 -10.26 -1.31 -13.68
N ASP A 340 -9.01 -1.20 -14.11
CA ASP A 340 -8.51 -0.10 -14.93
C ASP A 340 -7.31 -0.55 -15.78
N ASN A 341 -7.49 -0.58 -17.09
CA ASN A 341 -6.45 -0.99 -18.02
C ASN A 341 -5.48 0.14 -18.36
N ASP A 342 -5.84 1.38 -18.04
CA ASP A 342 -5.03 2.57 -18.30
C ASP A 342 -4.20 2.99 -17.07
N PHE A 343 -4.36 2.27 -15.95
CA PHE A 343 -3.48 2.38 -14.80
C PHE A 343 -2.16 1.64 -15.05
N GLU A 344 -1.06 2.09 -14.44
CA GLU A 344 0.24 1.42 -14.51
C GLU A 344 0.20 -0.04 -14.04
N SER A 345 1.28 -0.76 -14.20
CA SER A 345 1.43 -2.14 -13.75
C SER A 345 2.65 -2.25 -12.86
N GLU A 346 2.44 -2.52 -11.60
CA GLU A 346 3.52 -2.74 -10.67
C GLU A 346 4.11 -4.18 -10.76
N LEU A 347 5.43 -4.38 -10.62
CA LEU A 347 6.48 -3.42 -10.24
C LEU A 347 7.18 -2.90 -11.52
N ASN A 348 7.10 -1.59 -11.80
CA ASN A 348 7.71 -0.97 -12.96
C ASN A 348 8.92 -0.08 -12.57
N ASP A 349 9.62 -0.43 -11.49
CA ASP A 349 10.70 0.36 -10.86
C ASP A 349 11.97 0.56 -11.70
N THR A 350 12.11 -0.15 -12.81
CA THR A 350 13.32 -0.11 -13.63
C THR A 350 13.02 0.03 -15.12
N LYS A 351 14.00 0.45 -15.88
CA LYS A 351 13.90 0.51 -17.35
C LYS A 351 13.46 -0.83 -17.97
N GLU A 352 13.94 -1.93 -17.43
CA GLU A 352 13.66 -3.29 -17.94
C GLU A 352 12.21 -3.72 -17.65
N THR A 353 11.60 -3.18 -16.60
CA THR A 353 10.23 -3.46 -16.20
C THR A 353 9.25 -2.36 -16.58
N ALA A 354 9.71 -1.35 -17.32
CA ALA A 354 8.93 -0.19 -17.73
C ALA A 354 7.62 -0.56 -18.44
N ASP A 355 6.53 0.08 -18.04
CA ASP A 355 5.24 -0.05 -18.71
C ASP A 355 5.30 0.52 -20.14
N ILE A 356 4.79 -0.24 -21.10
CA ILE A 356 4.71 0.22 -22.49
C ILE A 356 3.47 1.09 -22.65
N ILE A 357 3.68 2.37 -23.01
CA ILE A 357 2.62 3.33 -23.24
C ILE A 357 2.49 3.70 -24.72
N THR A 358 1.30 4.16 -25.09
CA THR A 358 0.99 4.54 -26.46
C THR A 358 0.89 6.06 -26.55
N LEU A 359 1.56 6.64 -27.54
CA LEU A 359 1.46 8.08 -27.82
C LEU A 359 0.01 8.50 -28.04
N GLY A 360 -0.36 9.64 -27.47
CA GLY A 360 -1.71 10.19 -27.51
C GLY A 360 -2.72 9.55 -26.55
N LYS A 361 -2.28 8.61 -25.70
CA LYS A 361 -3.12 7.97 -24.69
C LYS A 361 -2.60 8.26 -23.29
N GLU A 362 -3.49 8.66 -22.38
CA GLU A 362 -3.15 8.83 -20.96
C GLU A 362 -2.85 7.48 -20.30
N VAL A 363 -1.88 7.49 -19.40
CA VAL A 363 -1.64 6.44 -18.40
C VAL A 363 -1.70 7.06 -17.01
N TYR A 364 -2.27 6.34 -16.06
CA TYR A 364 -2.38 6.78 -14.66
C TYR A 364 -1.42 6.01 -13.79
N GLY A 365 -0.85 6.68 -12.78
CA GLY A 365 0.08 6.07 -11.85
C GLY A 365 0.03 6.69 -10.46
N ASN A 366 0.73 6.07 -9.53
CA ASN A 366 0.83 6.53 -8.16
C ASN A 366 2.13 6.05 -7.49
N ILE A 367 2.91 6.97 -6.95
CA ILE A 367 4.11 6.60 -6.20
C ILE A 367 3.69 6.03 -4.84
N THR A 368 3.88 4.74 -4.68
CA THR A 368 3.41 3.97 -3.54
C THR A 368 4.47 3.89 -2.42
N PRO A 369 4.14 4.14 -1.14
CA PRO A 369 5.09 3.98 -0.06
C PRO A 369 5.46 2.51 0.14
N ARG A 370 6.77 2.21 0.16
CA ARG A 370 7.36 0.89 0.43
C ARG A 370 8.42 0.99 1.52
N SER A 371 8.66 -0.10 2.24
CA SER A 371 9.70 -0.15 3.29
C SER A 371 11.04 -0.62 2.74
N SER A 372 11.04 -1.36 1.64
CA SER A 372 12.21 -2.04 1.06
C SER A 372 13.00 -1.16 0.12
N ALA A 373 12.34 -0.39 -0.75
CA ALA A 373 12.96 0.50 -1.71
C ALA A 373 11.97 1.62 -2.11
N PRO A 374 12.48 2.80 -2.52
CA PRO A 374 11.61 3.83 -3.10
C PRO A 374 10.94 3.33 -4.37
N ASP A 375 9.68 3.66 -4.51
CA ASP A 375 8.88 3.44 -5.70
C ASP A 375 9.29 4.38 -6.82
N LYS A 376 9.27 3.89 -8.05
CA LYS A 376 9.56 4.65 -9.28
C LYS A 376 8.79 4.05 -10.44
N ASP A 377 8.06 4.89 -11.13
CA ASP A 377 7.27 4.47 -12.28
C ASP A 377 8.04 4.72 -13.56
N TRP A 378 8.42 3.64 -14.23
CA TRP A 378 9.07 3.71 -15.54
C TRP A 378 8.08 3.39 -16.63
N PHE A 379 8.05 4.28 -17.64
CA PHE A 379 7.25 4.15 -18.85
C PHE A 379 8.13 4.13 -20.08
N LYS A 380 7.77 3.30 -21.04
CA LYS A 380 8.44 3.20 -22.33
C LYS A 380 7.50 3.58 -23.45
N PHE A 381 7.94 4.43 -24.37
CA PHE A 381 7.22 4.72 -25.60
C PHE A 381 8.15 4.63 -26.82
N THR A 382 7.56 4.44 -28.01
CA THR A 382 8.30 4.32 -29.27
C THR A 382 7.88 5.43 -30.23
N VAL A 383 8.84 6.14 -30.74
CA VAL A 383 8.70 7.08 -31.87
C VAL A 383 9.03 6.31 -33.15
N THR A 384 8.10 6.18 -34.09
CA THR A 384 8.27 5.35 -35.29
C THR A 384 9.01 6.09 -36.42
N GLU A 385 8.86 7.43 -36.47
CA GLU A 385 9.55 8.35 -37.40
C GLU A 385 9.88 9.63 -36.63
N GLY A 386 10.83 10.40 -37.13
CA GLY A 386 11.23 11.66 -36.48
C GLY A 386 10.02 12.58 -36.27
N ALA A 387 9.82 13.03 -35.05
CA ALA A 387 8.70 13.85 -34.65
C ALA A 387 9.07 14.74 -33.46
N SER A 388 8.30 15.80 -33.24
CA SER A 388 8.28 16.47 -31.94
C SER A 388 7.27 15.79 -31.02
N ILE A 389 7.61 15.69 -29.75
CA ILE A 389 6.71 15.22 -28.73
C ILE A 389 6.46 16.32 -27.69
N MET A 390 5.37 16.19 -26.96
CA MET A 390 5.07 17.01 -25.80
C MET A 390 4.60 16.09 -24.67
N LEU A 391 5.14 16.27 -23.48
CA LEU A 391 4.80 15.54 -22.27
C LEU A 391 3.93 16.42 -21.38
N ASP A 392 2.76 15.91 -21.00
CA ASP A 392 1.89 16.49 -19.99
C ASP A 392 1.86 15.57 -18.77
N PHE A 393 2.18 16.13 -17.59
CA PHE A 393 2.04 15.48 -16.30
C PHE A 393 0.98 16.23 -15.48
N LEU A 394 -0.07 15.51 -15.05
CA LEU A 394 -1.24 16.10 -14.42
C LEU A 394 -1.53 15.42 -13.09
N HIS A 395 -1.90 16.20 -12.09
CA HIS A 395 -2.40 15.70 -10.81
C HIS A 395 -3.33 16.72 -10.14
N ALA A 396 -4.04 16.29 -9.09
CA ALA A 396 -4.84 17.20 -8.30
C ALA A 396 -3.97 18.09 -7.41
N ASP A 397 -4.42 19.33 -7.18
CA ASP A 397 -3.82 20.24 -6.19
C ASP A 397 -3.89 19.62 -4.79
N GLN A 398 -2.74 19.45 -4.13
CA GLN A 398 -2.60 18.90 -2.78
C GLN A 398 -2.59 19.97 -1.69
N GLY A 399 -2.80 21.25 -2.06
CA GLY A 399 -2.95 22.38 -1.11
C GLY A 399 -1.65 22.83 -0.42
N ARG A 400 -0.48 22.30 -0.79
CA ARG A 400 0.81 22.64 -0.19
C ARG A 400 1.85 22.96 -1.26
N ASP A 401 2.51 24.13 -1.16
CA ASP A 401 3.60 24.51 -2.07
C ASP A 401 4.91 23.81 -1.68
N ARG A 402 5.09 22.60 -2.17
CA ARG A 402 6.35 21.83 -2.08
C ARG A 402 6.49 20.90 -3.29
N ASN A 403 7.72 20.52 -3.61
CA ASN A 403 8.00 19.54 -4.64
C ASN A 403 7.31 18.22 -4.31
N GLY A 404 6.78 17.56 -5.33
CA GLY A 404 6.07 16.30 -5.23
C GLY A 404 6.68 15.21 -6.09
N TRP A 405 6.81 15.48 -7.38
CA TRP A 405 7.29 14.49 -8.35
C TRP A 405 8.44 15.04 -9.18
N ASN A 406 9.42 14.19 -9.44
CA ASN A 406 10.42 14.40 -10.48
C ASN A 406 9.98 13.64 -11.72
N ILE A 407 9.97 14.29 -12.88
CA ILE A 407 9.65 13.73 -14.17
C ILE A 407 10.90 13.82 -15.03
N LYS A 408 11.41 12.70 -15.53
CA LYS A 408 12.64 12.66 -16.32
C LYS A 408 12.45 11.81 -17.56
N MET A 409 12.86 12.34 -18.72
CA MET A 409 12.84 11.62 -19.99
C MET A 409 14.25 11.23 -20.40
N TYR A 410 14.40 10.02 -20.90
CA TYR A 410 15.66 9.43 -21.29
C TYR A 410 15.59 8.81 -22.70
N SER A 411 16.71 8.85 -23.40
CA SER A 411 16.93 8.05 -24.61
C SER A 411 17.13 6.56 -24.28
N SER A 412 17.17 5.72 -25.30
CA SER A 412 17.37 4.27 -25.12
C SER A 412 18.73 3.90 -24.49
N ASP A 413 19.74 4.74 -24.62
CA ASP A 413 21.06 4.60 -23.98
C ASP A 413 21.18 5.36 -22.66
N MET A 414 20.04 5.76 -22.08
CA MET A 414 19.91 6.41 -20.77
C MET A 414 20.55 7.79 -20.65
N LYS A 415 20.68 8.51 -21.75
CA LYS A 415 20.99 9.94 -21.69
C LYS A 415 19.73 10.71 -21.31
N LEU A 416 19.88 11.63 -20.36
CA LEU A 416 18.80 12.50 -19.93
C LEU A 416 18.51 13.54 -21.03
N ILE A 417 17.26 13.61 -21.47
CA ILE A 417 16.79 14.55 -22.49
C ILE A 417 16.06 15.72 -21.83
N TYR A 418 15.15 15.42 -20.92
CA TYR A 418 14.29 16.43 -20.27
C TYR A 418 14.08 16.09 -18.81
N SER A 419 13.96 17.12 -17.97
CA SER A 419 13.68 16.98 -16.55
C SER A 419 12.77 18.10 -16.06
N ALA A 420 11.80 17.75 -15.25
CA ALA A 420 10.93 18.72 -14.58
C ALA A 420 10.58 18.26 -13.15
N VAL A 421 10.22 19.22 -12.32
CA VAL A 421 9.69 18.97 -10.98
C VAL A 421 8.26 19.49 -10.94
N SER A 422 7.31 18.63 -10.55
CA SER A 422 5.94 19.04 -10.26
C SER A 422 5.77 19.28 -8.78
N LYS A 423 5.32 20.47 -8.41
CA LYS A 423 4.95 20.78 -7.04
C LYS A 423 3.54 20.25 -6.75
N TRP A 424 3.23 20.03 -5.50
CA TRP A 424 1.91 19.61 -5.06
C TRP A 424 0.76 20.56 -5.43
N THR A 425 1.07 21.84 -5.70
CA THR A 425 0.12 22.85 -6.15
C THR A 425 0.01 22.97 -7.67
N ASP A 426 0.95 22.38 -8.41
CA ASP A 426 0.92 22.39 -9.85
C ASP A 426 -0.11 21.35 -10.33
N GLN A 427 -1.11 21.80 -11.06
CA GLN A 427 -2.12 20.86 -11.60
C GLN A 427 -1.67 20.26 -12.93
N VAL A 428 -0.80 20.95 -13.64
CA VAL A 428 -0.25 20.55 -14.94
C VAL A 428 1.21 21.00 -15.03
N VAL A 429 2.09 20.07 -15.35
CA VAL A 429 3.45 20.35 -15.81
C VAL A 429 3.53 19.89 -17.26
N GLN A 430 3.78 20.82 -18.18
CA GLN A 430 3.87 20.56 -19.61
C GLN A 430 5.30 20.83 -20.09
N SER A 431 5.88 19.88 -20.82
CA SER A 431 7.17 20.11 -21.47
C SER A 431 7.04 21.10 -22.65
N PRO A 432 8.12 21.75 -23.06
CA PRO A 432 8.17 22.29 -24.42
C PRO A 432 8.07 21.16 -25.45
N PHE A 433 8.02 21.50 -26.73
CA PHE A 433 8.18 20.52 -27.80
C PHE A 433 9.62 19.95 -27.79
N ILE A 434 9.74 18.63 -27.82
CA ILE A 434 11.01 17.91 -27.80
C ILE A 434 11.14 17.14 -29.11
N GLY A 435 12.09 17.51 -29.93
CA GLY A 435 12.37 16.80 -31.18
C GLY A 435 13.04 15.46 -30.90
N LEU A 436 12.52 14.37 -31.47
CA LEU A 436 13.06 13.03 -31.30
C LEU A 436 13.21 12.29 -32.63
N SER A 437 14.29 11.53 -32.80
CA SER A 437 14.42 10.56 -33.88
C SER A 437 13.54 9.32 -33.67
N SER A 438 13.39 8.46 -34.67
CA SER A 438 12.78 7.15 -34.49
C SER A 438 13.57 6.32 -33.48
N GLY A 439 12.89 5.73 -32.52
CA GLY A 439 13.54 4.95 -31.45
C GLY A 439 12.64 4.75 -30.23
N ASP A 440 13.20 4.05 -29.24
CA ASP A 440 12.59 3.85 -27.94
C ASP A 440 13.07 4.89 -26.91
N TYR A 441 12.15 5.41 -26.13
CA TYR A 441 12.39 6.41 -25.12
C TYR A 441 11.71 6.01 -23.81
N TYR A 442 12.18 6.59 -22.70
CA TYR A 442 11.70 6.25 -21.37
C TYR A 442 11.35 7.50 -20.59
N VAL A 443 10.30 7.42 -19.80
CA VAL A 443 9.96 8.42 -18.78
C VAL A 443 10.01 7.74 -17.43
N CYS A 444 10.68 8.38 -16.47
CA CYS A 444 10.70 7.98 -15.08
C CYS A 444 10.00 9.05 -14.25
N VAL A 445 9.03 8.64 -13.45
CA VAL A 445 8.39 9.46 -12.42
C VAL A 445 8.84 8.92 -11.07
N ASP A 446 9.34 9.78 -10.20
CA ASP A 446 9.68 9.44 -8.83
C ASP A 446 9.25 10.54 -7.85
N ALA A 447 9.20 10.23 -6.55
CA ALA A 447 8.93 11.25 -5.53
C ALA A 447 10.17 12.12 -5.28
N ASP A 448 9.97 13.44 -5.09
CA ASP A 448 11.06 14.33 -4.68
C ASP A 448 11.40 14.09 -3.19
N GLY A 449 12.41 13.31 -2.96
CA GLY A 449 12.88 12.94 -1.62
C GLY A 449 11.83 12.11 -0.86
N LEU A 450 11.36 12.62 0.30
CA LEU A 450 10.35 11.97 1.14
C LEU A 450 8.93 12.55 0.92
N ASN A 451 8.73 13.34 -0.12
CA ASN A 451 7.45 13.98 -0.41
C ASN A 451 6.50 13.04 -1.16
N LEU A 452 6.16 11.91 -0.56
CA LEU A 452 5.17 10.98 -1.10
C LEU A 452 3.77 11.61 -1.09
N SER A 453 3.04 11.42 -2.17
CA SER A 453 1.64 11.78 -2.31
C SER A 453 0.82 10.54 -2.59
N ALA A 454 -0.31 10.40 -1.90
CA ALA A 454 -1.31 9.37 -2.23
C ALA A 454 -2.15 9.72 -3.47
N SER A 455 -1.85 10.84 -4.15
CA SER A 455 -2.59 11.31 -5.32
C SER A 455 -2.14 10.58 -6.57
N THR A 456 -3.10 10.08 -7.31
CA THR A 456 -2.89 9.57 -8.66
C THR A 456 -2.51 10.72 -9.59
N TYR A 457 -1.53 10.48 -10.44
CA TYR A 457 -1.16 11.35 -11.55
C TYR A 457 -1.61 10.74 -12.89
N ALA A 458 -1.65 11.58 -13.93
CA ALA A 458 -1.78 11.16 -15.31
C ALA A 458 -0.55 11.64 -16.10
N LEU A 459 -0.02 10.77 -16.95
CA LEU A 459 1.04 11.06 -17.90
C LEU A 459 0.48 10.90 -19.32
N LEU A 460 0.64 11.93 -20.14
CA LEU A 460 0.27 11.92 -21.55
C LEU A 460 1.48 12.36 -22.37
N ILE A 461 1.82 11.58 -23.39
CA ILE A 461 2.82 11.97 -24.38
C ILE A 461 2.14 12.04 -25.74
N THR A 462 2.11 13.23 -26.31
CA THR A 462 1.59 13.46 -27.67
C THR A 462 2.74 13.63 -28.65
N SER A 463 2.53 13.26 -29.89
CA SER A 463 3.51 13.48 -30.97
C SER A 463 2.91 14.27 -32.11
N ASP A 464 3.74 15.12 -32.74
CA ASP A 464 3.44 15.85 -33.93
C ASP A 464 4.58 15.64 -34.96
N SER A 465 4.23 15.16 -36.13
CA SER A 465 5.18 14.95 -37.24
C SER A 465 5.26 16.14 -38.21
N ASP A 466 4.55 17.24 -37.92
CA ASP A 466 4.57 18.42 -38.79
C ASP A 466 5.88 19.20 -38.67
N GLY A 467 6.54 19.39 -39.80
CA GLY A 467 7.79 20.10 -39.87
C GLY A 467 9.04 19.22 -39.62
N ALA A 468 10.20 19.79 -39.90
CA ALA A 468 11.47 19.17 -39.55
C ALA A 468 11.89 19.63 -38.17
N TRP A 469 12.14 18.69 -37.27
CA TRP A 469 12.63 18.93 -35.93
C TRP A 469 14.03 18.39 -35.74
N GLU A 470 14.78 19.00 -34.83
CA GLU A 470 16.01 18.42 -34.31
C GLU A 470 15.70 17.05 -33.66
N ALA A 471 16.72 16.31 -33.30
CA ALA A 471 16.57 15.02 -32.65
C ALA A 471 17.51 14.93 -31.47
N GLU A 472 16.92 15.01 -30.29
CA GLU A 472 17.61 14.94 -28.99
C GLU A 472 18.08 13.50 -28.63
N PRO A 473 19.21 13.41 -27.89
CA PRO A 473 20.13 14.48 -27.48
C PRO A 473 21.13 14.82 -28.61
N ASN A 474 21.32 16.11 -28.87
CA ASN A 474 22.21 16.59 -29.94
C ASN A 474 23.32 17.56 -29.45
N ASP A 475 23.68 17.54 -28.17
CA ASP A 475 24.56 18.47 -27.45
C ASP A 475 26.02 18.54 -27.90
N THR A 476 26.48 17.59 -28.72
CA THR A 476 27.89 17.44 -29.07
C THR A 476 28.10 17.39 -30.59
N PHE A 477 29.35 17.65 -31.06
CA PHE A 477 29.68 17.50 -32.47
C PHE A 477 29.44 16.07 -32.98
N ASP A 478 29.67 15.06 -32.17
CA ASP A 478 29.43 13.66 -32.52
C ASP A 478 27.95 13.33 -32.67
N SER A 479 27.08 13.96 -31.85
CA SER A 479 25.63 13.79 -31.88
C SER A 479 24.89 14.82 -32.74
N ALA A 480 25.63 15.70 -33.43
CA ALA A 480 25.09 16.79 -34.24
C ALA A 480 24.06 16.36 -35.27
N ASN A 481 22.91 17.03 -35.29
CA ASN A 481 21.86 16.78 -36.27
C ASN A 481 22.28 17.25 -37.66
N MET A 482 22.11 16.38 -38.68
CA MET A 482 22.39 16.72 -40.08
C MET A 482 21.25 17.56 -40.65
N ILE A 483 21.55 18.78 -41.09
CA ILE A 483 20.62 19.63 -41.82
C ILE A 483 21.03 19.79 -43.27
N ALA A 484 20.05 19.85 -44.16
CA ALA A 484 20.30 20.15 -45.58
C ALA A 484 20.37 21.66 -45.79
N LEU A 485 21.19 22.09 -46.75
CA LEU A 485 21.19 23.49 -47.15
C LEU A 485 19.82 23.90 -47.69
N ASP A 486 19.45 25.16 -47.51
CA ASP A 486 18.17 25.74 -47.92
C ASP A 486 16.93 25.10 -47.27
N THR A 487 17.12 24.45 -46.14
CA THR A 487 16.02 23.92 -45.30
C THR A 487 15.99 24.60 -43.92
N SER A 488 14.84 24.58 -43.28
CA SER A 488 14.68 24.99 -41.87
C SER A 488 14.44 23.78 -41.01
N VAL A 489 14.93 23.85 -39.77
CA VAL A 489 14.68 22.89 -38.71
C VAL A 489 14.19 23.64 -37.48
N ASN A 490 13.23 23.06 -36.77
CA ASN A 490 12.77 23.57 -35.50
C ASN A 490 13.59 22.94 -34.36
N GLY A 491 13.84 23.69 -33.30
CA GLY A 491 14.56 23.22 -32.13
C GLY A 491 14.05 23.89 -30.85
N THR A 492 14.40 23.32 -29.72
CA THR A 492 14.01 23.82 -28.41
C THR A 492 15.13 23.59 -27.40
N MET A 493 15.63 24.67 -26.79
CA MET A 493 16.56 24.55 -25.66
C MET A 493 15.84 23.96 -24.46
N LEU A 494 16.21 22.76 -24.07
CA LEU A 494 15.56 22.00 -23.00
C LEU A 494 16.19 22.28 -21.64
N GLU A 495 15.39 22.19 -20.58
CA GLU A 495 15.89 22.16 -19.21
C GLU A 495 16.06 20.70 -18.80
N ASN A 496 17.30 20.27 -18.55
CA ASN A 496 17.60 18.92 -18.08
C ASN A 496 18.07 18.89 -16.60
N GLY A 497 18.19 20.05 -15.96
CA GLY A 497 18.54 20.19 -14.54
C GLY A 497 20.01 19.88 -14.19
N VAL A 498 20.85 19.50 -15.16
CA VAL A 498 22.25 19.13 -14.97
C VAL A 498 23.17 20.10 -15.70
N ASP A 499 22.95 20.28 -17.00
CA ASP A 499 23.75 21.12 -17.89
C ASP A 499 22.85 22.04 -18.71
N PHE A 500 23.45 23.07 -19.28
CA PHE A 500 22.76 23.88 -20.30
C PHE A 500 22.65 23.08 -21.59
N ASP A 501 21.44 22.98 -22.10
CA ASP A 501 21.18 22.43 -23.41
C ASP A 501 21.92 23.17 -24.50
N ARG A 502 22.33 22.41 -25.52
CA ARG A 502 23.07 22.92 -26.66
C ARG A 502 22.67 22.16 -27.92
N ASP A 503 22.04 22.84 -28.85
CA ASP A 503 21.70 22.25 -30.14
C ASP A 503 22.87 22.33 -31.08
N VAL A 504 23.40 21.20 -31.50
CA VAL A 504 24.49 21.13 -32.49
C VAL A 504 23.96 20.60 -33.81
N PHE A 505 24.10 21.41 -34.84
CA PHE A 505 23.71 21.07 -36.21
C PHE A 505 24.92 20.96 -37.12
N ARG A 506 24.90 20.03 -38.05
CA ARG A 506 25.95 19.78 -39.02
C ARG A 506 25.40 19.89 -40.43
N PHE A 507 26.11 20.61 -41.33
CA PHE A 507 25.80 20.68 -42.75
C PHE A 507 27.09 20.57 -43.58
N THR A 508 26.95 20.22 -44.86
CA THR A 508 28.10 20.03 -45.75
C THR A 508 28.07 21.04 -46.91
N VAL A 509 29.18 21.72 -47.11
CA VAL A 509 29.40 22.61 -48.25
C VAL A 509 30.39 21.92 -49.20
N LYS A 510 29.98 21.65 -50.45
CA LYS A 510 30.79 20.91 -51.44
C LYS A 510 31.79 21.77 -52.17
N GLU A 511 31.52 23.06 -52.28
CA GLU A 511 32.33 24.02 -53.00
C GLU A 511 32.46 25.30 -52.16
N LYS A 512 33.50 26.10 -52.47
CA LYS A 512 33.64 27.40 -51.83
C LYS A 512 32.43 28.29 -52.17
N SER A 513 31.68 28.64 -51.13
CA SER A 513 30.42 29.36 -51.26
C SER A 513 30.25 30.34 -50.09
N ASP A 514 29.40 31.33 -50.27
CA ASP A 514 28.93 32.20 -49.21
C ASP A 514 27.75 31.51 -48.51
N ILE A 515 27.80 31.40 -47.21
CA ILE A 515 26.73 30.81 -46.37
C ILE A 515 26.03 31.94 -45.65
N LYS A 516 24.70 31.93 -45.72
CA LYS A 516 23.81 32.75 -44.88
C LYS A 516 23.06 31.88 -43.91
N LEU A 517 23.25 32.12 -42.63
CA LEU A 517 22.46 31.51 -41.55
C LEU A 517 21.31 32.45 -41.19
N SER A 518 20.11 31.93 -41.06
CA SER A 518 18.94 32.65 -40.59
C SER A 518 18.41 31.93 -39.34
N PHE A 519 18.24 32.69 -38.27
CA PHE A 519 17.69 32.20 -36.99
C PHE A 519 16.47 33.03 -36.62
N ALA A 520 15.41 32.38 -36.21
CA ALA A 520 14.18 33.03 -35.75
C ALA A 520 13.67 32.36 -34.48
N HIS A 521 13.20 33.14 -33.56
CA HIS A 521 12.60 32.66 -32.30
C HIS A 521 11.37 33.47 -31.92
N THR A 522 10.54 32.91 -31.06
CA THR A 522 9.42 33.62 -30.46
C THR A 522 9.95 34.67 -29.45
N PRO A 523 9.45 35.93 -29.49
CA PRO A 523 9.87 36.93 -28.50
C PRO A 523 9.60 36.48 -27.07
N LEU A 524 10.61 36.49 -26.22
CA LEU A 524 10.53 36.08 -24.82
C LEU A 524 10.04 37.19 -23.87
N GLY A 525 9.77 38.41 -24.43
CA GLY A 525 9.21 39.53 -23.66
C GLY A 525 10.21 40.31 -22.79
N GLU A 526 11.49 39.90 -22.81
CA GLU A 526 12.57 40.55 -22.07
C GLU A 526 13.65 41.06 -23.01
N ASN A 527 14.23 42.21 -22.70
CA ASN A 527 15.32 42.77 -23.49
C ASN A 527 16.67 42.36 -22.89
N ARG A 528 17.06 41.09 -23.10
CA ARG A 528 18.36 40.55 -22.71
C ARG A 528 18.83 39.54 -23.78
N GLU A 529 20.13 39.25 -23.76
CA GLU A 529 20.68 38.21 -24.60
C GLU A 529 20.03 36.85 -24.24
N GLY A 530 19.49 36.16 -25.25
CA GLY A 530 18.82 34.86 -25.10
C GLY A 530 19.54 33.72 -25.79
N TRP A 531 20.16 34.02 -26.94
CA TRP A 531 20.73 33.00 -27.82
C TRP A 531 22.16 33.38 -28.24
N VAL A 532 23.05 32.38 -28.28
CA VAL A 532 24.38 32.51 -28.87
C VAL A 532 24.48 31.46 -29.96
N ILE A 533 24.82 31.89 -31.18
CA ILE A 533 24.97 31.02 -32.33
C ILE A 533 26.41 31.09 -32.78
N THR A 534 27.12 29.96 -32.78
CA THR A 534 28.52 29.88 -33.13
C THR A 534 28.71 28.94 -34.33
N LEU A 535 29.41 29.37 -35.36
CA LEU A 535 29.76 28.56 -36.49
C LEU A 535 31.18 28.00 -36.31
N TYR A 536 31.33 26.70 -36.50
CA TYR A 536 32.60 25.97 -36.40
C TYR A 536 33.03 25.40 -37.76
N GLY A 537 34.33 25.28 -37.97
CA GLY A 537 34.90 24.52 -39.09
C GLY A 537 34.92 23.02 -38.83
N GLU A 538 35.31 22.25 -39.83
CA GLU A 538 35.50 20.79 -39.72
C GLU A 538 36.53 20.42 -38.61
N ASP A 539 37.48 21.32 -38.34
CA ASP A 539 38.49 21.17 -37.28
C ASP A 539 38.03 21.63 -35.92
N GLU A 540 36.72 21.79 -35.74
CA GLU A 540 36.05 22.26 -34.51
C GLU A 540 36.53 23.63 -33.99
N LYS A 541 37.16 24.44 -34.89
CA LYS A 541 37.52 25.80 -34.54
C LYS A 541 36.44 26.78 -34.94
N GLU A 542 36.19 27.72 -34.03
CA GLU A 542 35.25 28.80 -34.25
C GLU A 542 35.63 29.62 -35.51
N ILE A 543 34.66 29.82 -36.38
CA ILE A 543 34.76 30.70 -37.55
C ILE A 543 34.16 32.06 -37.20
N THR A 544 33.00 32.07 -36.55
CA THR A 544 32.31 33.30 -36.12
C THR A 544 31.23 32.94 -35.10
N SER A 545 30.87 33.91 -34.29
CA SER A 545 29.76 33.82 -33.31
C SER A 545 28.88 35.06 -33.41
#